data_9a4a0bc35bc03a2b680ea455b09d9130
#
_entry.id   9a4a0bc35bc03a2b680ea455b09d9130
#
_cell.length_a   1.000
_cell.length_b   1.000
_cell.length_c   1.000
_cell.angle_alpha   90.00
_cell.angle_beta   90.00
_cell.angle_gamma   90.00
#
_symmetry.space_group_name_H-M   'P 1'
#
loop_
_entity.id
_entity.type
_entity.pdbx_description
1 polymer ?
#
loop_
_entity_poly.entity_id
_entity_poly.type
_entity_poly.pdbx_seq_one_letter_code
_entity_poly.pdbx_strand_id
1 'polypeptide(L)'
;MSQCESPQVAGLMLAAGFSRRFGGDKRYAELPDGQRLLSASVAAAQTQLQELWLVLREHDDAAALGVPSSTNLVFSKQAANGMGHSLADGVAALAAQSKADAVAILLGDMPWIQPATLAQLIAMAGTECIVVPTYKGEPGHPVIFGRHFWPELTALGGDSGAKVVLQAHAPTVLRVEVSDAGILRDVDTPAALG
;
A
#
# COMPACT_ATOMS: atom_id res chain seq x y z
N MET A 1 -7.78 -31.18 -14.95
CA MET A 1 -8.37 -30.16 -14.06
C MET A 1 -7.20 -29.26 -13.63
N SER A 2 -7.01 -28.11 -14.30
CA SER A 2 -6.02 -27.11 -13.86
C SER A 2 -6.42 -26.63 -12.48
N GLN A 3 -5.58 -26.86 -11.49
CA GLN A 3 -5.68 -26.14 -10.21
C GLN A 3 -5.51 -24.66 -10.57
N CYS A 4 -6.55 -23.87 -10.35
CA CYS A 4 -6.45 -22.42 -10.40
C CYS A 4 -5.55 -22.06 -9.21
N GLU A 5 -4.27 -21.83 -9.47
CA GLU A 5 -3.36 -21.33 -8.44
C GLU A 5 -3.92 -19.98 -7.95
N SER A 6 -3.92 -19.81 -6.63
CA SER A 6 -4.33 -18.53 -6.04
C SER A 6 -3.42 -17.43 -6.58
N PRO A 7 -3.96 -16.24 -6.93
CA PRO A 7 -3.16 -15.17 -7.51
C PRO A 7 -2.04 -14.77 -6.57
N GLN A 8 -0.83 -14.61 -7.10
CA GLN A 8 0.30 -14.09 -6.36
C GLN A 8 0.18 -12.57 -6.27
N VAL A 9 0.04 -12.05 -5.06
CA VAL A 9 -0.07 -10.61 -4.81
C VAL A 9 1.15 -10.11 -4.05
N ALA A 10 1.86 -9.14 -4.62
CA ALA A 10 2.90 -8.40 -3.93
C ALA A 10 2.31 -7.17 -3.24
N GLY A 11 2.86 -6.79 -2.09
CA GLY A 11 2.53 -5.53 -1.43
C GLY A 11 3.47 -4.42 -1.87
N LEU A 12 2.95 -3.23 -2.10
CA LEU A 12 3.71 -1.99 -2.26
C LEU A 12 3.21 -0.97 -1.24
N MET A 13 4.03 -0.71 -0.22
CA MET A 13 3.68 0.23 0.84
C MET A 13 4.33 1.58 0.59
N LEU A 14 3.53 2.65 0.57
CA LEU A 14 4.00 4.01 0.40
C LEU A 14 4.29 4.64 1.76
N ALA A 15 5.55 4.99 2.02
CA ALA A 15 6.01 5.63 3.25
C ALA A 15 6.96 6.82 3.02
N ALA A 16 6.94 7.40 1.81
CA ALA A 16 7.78 8.54 1.42
C ALA A 16 7.11 9.91 1.69
N GLY A 17 5.92 9.95 2.29
CA GLY A 17 5.18 11.18 2.59
C GLY A 17 5.84 12.05 3.67
N PHE A 18 5.64 13.39 3.60
CA PHE A 18 6.30 14.37 4.47
C PHE A 18 5.54 14.73 5.75
N SER A 19 4.42 14.08 6.03
CA SER A 19 3.65 14.21 7.30
C SER A 19 3.36 15.66 7.72
N ARG A 20 3.08 16.57 6.77
CA ARG A 20 2.99 18.03 6.99
C ARG A 20 1.98 18.43 8.09
N ARG A 21 0.89 17.67 8.24
CA ARG A 21 -0.16 17.90 9.25
C ARG A 21 0.17 17.32 10.63
N PHE A 22 1.10 16.38 10.69
CA PHE A 22 1.47 15.69 11.93
C PHE A 22 2.42 16.53 12.82
N GLY A 23 3.14 17.50 12.25
CA GLY A 23 4.11 18.33 12.98
C GLY A 23 5.47 17.67 13.20
N GLY A 24 5.73 16.53 12.56
CA GLY A 24 6.97 15.75 12.64
C GLY A 24 6.91 14.57 11.69
N ASP A 25 7.91 13.70 11.73
CA ASP A 25 7.87 12.48 10.92
C ASP A 25 7.03 11.40 11.63
N LYS A 26 5.76 11.25 11.20
CA LYS A 26 4.80 10.32 11.80
C LYS A 26 5.24 8.86 11.75
N ARG A 27 6.17 8.50 10.87
CA ARG A 27 6.67 7.12 10.75
C ARG A 27 7.37 6.62 12.02
N TYR A 28 7.91 7.55 12.81
CA TYR A 28 8.52 7.28 14.13
C TYR A 28 7.52 7.36 15.29
N ALA A 29 6.28 7.80 15.05
CA ALA A 29 5.30 7.93 16.12
C ALA A 29 5.01 6.58 16.76
N GLU A 30 4.83 6.57 18.07
CA GLU A 30 4.51 5.36 18.83
C GLU A 30 3.00 5.20 18.96
N LEU A 31 2.53 4.00 18.69
CA LEU A 31 1.17 3.57 18.95
C LEU A 31 1.00 3.28 20.46
N PRO A 32 -0.24 3.18 20.97
CA PRO A 32 -0.50 2.89 22.39
C PRO A 32 0.16 1.62 22.93
N ASP A 33 0.48 0.66 22.06
CA ASP A 33 1.19 -0.59 22.39
C ASP A 33 2.72 -0.46 22.36
N GLY A 34 3.26 0.74 22.08
CA GLY A 34 4.69 1.03 22.01
C GLY A 34 5.34 0.69 20.66
N GLN A 35 4.61 0.16 19.70
CA GLN A 35 5.15 -0.07 18.35
C GLN A 35 5.22 1.25 17.56
N ARG A 36 6.23 1.40 16.71
CA ARG A 36 6.28 2.53 15.77
C ARG A 36 5.25 2.35 14.66
N LEU A 37 4.60 3.43 14.27
CA LEU A 37 3.53 3.44 13.27
C LEU A 37 3.90 2.72 11.97
N LEU A 38 5.06 3.03 11.38
CA LEU A 38 5.50 2.37 10.15
C LEU A 38 5.80 0.89 10.37
N SER A 39 6.49 0.54 11.46
CA SER A 39 6.80 -0.87 11.79
C SER A 39 5.54 -1.69 11.97
N ALA A 40 4.52 -1.14 12.63
CA ALA A 40 3.23 -1.81 12.82
C ALA A 40 2.49 -2.02 11.48
N SER A 41 2.49 -1.01 10.60
CA SER A 41 1.90 -1.12 9.26
C SER A 41 2.61 -2.18 8.41
N VAL A 42 3.95 -2.22 8.45
CA VAL A 42 4.75 -3.26 7.75
C VAL A 42 4.43 -4.64 8.30
N ALA A 43 4.42 -4.81 9.63
CA ALA A 43 4.12 -6.09 10.25
C ALA A 43 2.71 -6.58 9.91
N ALA A 44 1.70 -5.70 9.94
CA ALA A 44 0.33 -6.03 9.54
C ALA A 44 0.26 -6.54 8.09
N ALA A 45 0.94 -5.86 7.15
CA ALA A 45 0.98 -6.27 5.74
C ALA A 45 1.66 -7.63 5.56
N GLN A 46 2.78 -7.89 6.24
CA GLN A 46 3.56 -9.14 6.13
C GLN A 46 2.82 -10.36 6.67
N THR A 47 1.72 -10.20 7.40
CA THR A 47 0.89 -11.34 7.84
C THR A 47 0.27 -12.10 6.66
N GLN A 48 0.04 -11.44 5.52
CA GLN A 48 -0.63 -12.00 4.34
C GLN A 48 0.17 -11.84 3.03
N LEU A 49 1.10 -10.88 2.98
CA LEU A 49 1.90 -10.58 1.80
C LEU A 49 3.34 -11.03 2.02
N GLN A 50 3.72 -12.14 1.38
CA GLN A 50 5.07 -12.70 1.49
C GLN A 50 6.12 -11.81 0.80
N GLU A 51 5.73 -11.14 -0.29
CA GLU A 51 6.54 -10.18 -1.00
C GLU A 51 6.04 -8.77 -0.68
N LEU A 52 6.85 -7.99 0.04
CA LEU A 52 6.54 -6.61 0.40
C LEU A 52 7.65 -5.67 -0.05
N TRP A 53 7.25 -4.63 -0.76
CA TRP A 53 8.08 -3.51 -1.20
C TRP A 53 7.68 -2.27 -0.41
N LEU A 54 8.67 -1.52 0.07
CA LEU A 54 8.46 -0.29 0.84
C LEU A 54 9.13 0.88 0.12
N VAL A 55 8.33 1.89 -0.22
CA VAL A 55 8.83 3.13 -0.84
C VAL A 55 9.16 4.14 0.24
N LEU A 56 10.42 4.52 0.31
CA LEU A 56 11.00 5.50 1.23
C LEU A 56 11.51 6.72 0.48
N ARG A 57 11.85 7.80 1.19
CA ARG A 57 12.57 8.95 0.64
C ARG A 57 14.03 8.58 0.36
N GLU A 58 14.69 9.28 -0.53
CA GLU A 58 16.07 9.01 -0.98
C GLU A 58 17.10 8.83 0.15
N HIS A 59 16.95 9.56 1.26
CA HIS A 59 17.93 9.57 2.35
C HIS A 59 17.40 8.96 3.65
N ASP A 60 16.30 8.23 3.59
CA ASP A 60 15.75 7.57 4.78
C ASP A 60 16.63 6.38 5.21
N ASP A 61 16.77 6.21 6.52
CA ASP A 61 17.38 5.03 7.13
C ASP A 61 16.26 4.04 7.51
N ALA A 62 16.14 2.96 6.74
CA ALA A 62 15.12 1.94 6.95
C ALA A 62 15.27 1.24 8.31
N ALA A 63 16.50 1.01 8.78
CA ALA A 63 16.75 0.39 10.08
C ALA A 63 16.32 1.32 11.22
N ALA A 64 16.63 2.63 11.12
CA ALA A 64 16.16 3.62 12.08
C ALA A 64 14.62 3.75 12.11
N LEU A 65 13.95 3.48 10.99
CA LEU A 65 12.49 3.42 10.90
C LEU A 65 11.89 2.11 11.46
N GLY A 66 12.74 1.14 11.84
CA GLY A 66 12.31 -0.15 12.36
C GLY A 66 11.78 -1.10 11.29
N VAL A 67 12.21 -0.91 10.02
CA VAL A 67 11.81 -1.76 8.90
C VAL A 67 12.62 -3.05 8.92
N PRO A 68 11.98 -4.25 8.85
CA PRO A 68 12.68 -5.52 8.76
C PRO A 68 13.59 -5.62 7.53
N SER A 69 14.76 -6.23 7.68
CA SER A 69 15.74 -6.42 6.58
C SER A 69 15.23 -7.33 5.44
N SER A 70 14.15 -8.07 5.68
CA SER A 70 13.48 -8.89 4.66
C SER A 70 12.57 -8.09 3.73
N THR A 71 12.35 -6.80 3.99
CA THR A 71 11.50 -5.92 3.18
C THR A 71 12.30 -5.38 1.99
N ASN A 72 11.74 -5.47 0.78
CA ASN A 72 12.36 -4.86 -0.41
C ASN A 72 12.23 -3.34 -0.34
N LEU A 73 13.32 -2.61 -0.52
CA LEU A 73 13.33 -1.16 -0.40
C LEU A 73 13.41 -0.47 -1.76
N VAL A 74 12.60 0.58 -1.92
CA VAL A 74 12.66 1.50 -3.06
C VAL A 74 12.84 2.92 -2.52
N PHE A 75 13.88 3.62 -2.98
CA PHE A 75 14.13 5.01 -2.58
C PHE A 75 13.67 5.95 -3.68
N SER A 76 12.59 6.69 -3.42
CA SER A 76 12.03 7.65 -4.38
C SER A 76 12.74 9.00 -4.27
N LYS A 77 13.42 9.39 -5.35
CA LYS A 77 14.09 10.71 -5.46
C LYS A 77 13.09 11.85 -5.65
N GLN A 78 11.92 11.53 -6.15
CA GLN A 78 10.89 12.51 -6.48
C GLN A 78 9.73 12.52 -5.46
N ALA A 79 9.91 11.94 -4.28
CA ALA A 79 8.88 11.88 -3.24
C ALA A 79 8.30 13.26 -2.86
N ALA A 80 9.12 14.32 -2.94
CA ALA A 80 8.70 15.70 -2.67
C ALA A 80 7.73 16.28 -3.73
N ASN A 81 7.70 15.69 -4.93
CA ASN A 81 6.90 16.16 -6.06
C ASN A 81 5.50 15.54 -6.12
N GLY A 82 5.14 14.74 -5.09
CA GLY A 82 3.81 14.16 -4.95
C GLY A 82 3.81 12.63 -4.86
N MET A 83 2.71 12.09 -4.33
CA MET A 83 2.54 10.66 -4.08
C MET A 83 2.59 9.83 -5.38
N GLY A 84 2.15 10.38 -6.50
CA GLY A 84 2.17 9.70 -7.80
C GLY A 84 3.57 9.27 -8.22
N HIS A 85 4.59 10.11 -7.98
CA HIS A 85 5.98 9.78 -8.27
C HIS A 85 6.50 8.63 -7.42
N SER A 86 6.22 8.65 -6.10
CA SER A 86 6.61 7.56 -5.20
C SER A 86 5.94 6.23 -5.58
N LEU A 87 4.68 6.29 -5.99
CA LEU A 87 3.95 5.11 -6.46
C LEU A 87 4.56 4.58 -7.76
N ALA A 88 4.84 5.45 -8.73
CA ALA A 88 5.45 5.08 -10.00
C ALA A 88 6.83 4.43 -9.81
N ASP A 89 7.70 5.03 -8.99
CA ASP A 89 9.02 4.47 -8.66
C ASP A 89 8.88 3.07 -8.04
N GLY A 90 7.95 2.90 -7.10
CA GLY A 90 7.68 1.63 -6.43
C GLY A 90 7.19 0.55 -7.40
N VAL A 91 6.19 0.87 -8.23
CA VAL A 91 5.64 -0.10 -9.19
C VAL A 91 6.67 -0.44 -10.27
N ALA A 92 7.49 0.51 -10.73
CA ALA A 92 8.55 0.25 -11.70
C ALA A 92 9.60 -0.74 -11.15
N ALA A 93 10.04 -0.54 -9.90
CA ALA A 93 10.98 -1.44 -9.24
C ALA A 93 10.41 -2.85 -9.06
N LEU A 94 9.15 -2.94 -8.61
CA LEU A 94 8.43 -4.19 -8.43
C LEU A 94 8.24 -4.90 -9.77
N ALA A 95 7.81 -4.19 -10.82
CA ALA A 95 7.57 -4.76 -12.15
C ALA A 95 8.82 -5.39 -12.78
N ALA A 96 10.00 -4.84 -12.46
CA ALA A 96 11.28 -5.32 -12.97
C ALA A 96 11.75 -6.63 -12.30
N GLN A 97 11.27 -6.96 -11.09
CA GLN A 97 11.83 -8.04 -10.28
C GLN A 97 10.76 -9.06 -9.82
N SER A 98 9.50 -8.65 -9.68
CA SER A 98 8.42 -9.51 -9.21
C SER A 98 7.72 -10.25 -10.35
N LYS A 99 7.26 -11.47 -10.05
CA LYS A 99 6.39 -12.27 -10.92
C LYS A 99 4.92 -12.23 -10.47
N ALA A 100 4.59 -11.40 -9.48
CA ALA A 100 3.23 -11.32 -8.95
C ALA A 100 2.20 -10.95 -10.04
N ASP A 101 1.00 -11.48 -9.89
CA ASP A 101 -0.15 -11.23 -10.79
C ASP A 101 -0.81 -9.88 -10.52
N ALA A 102 -0.67 -9.38 -9.30
CA ALA A 102 -1.23 -8.12 -8.86
C ALA A 102 -0.38 -7.45 -7.77
N VAL A 103 -0.58 -6.14 -7.56
CA VAL A 103 0.04 -5.35 -6.50
C VAL A 103 -0.99 -4.73 -5.58
N ALA A 104 -0.86 -4.95 -4.29
CA ALA A 104 -1.64 -4.27 -3.26
C ALA A 104 -0.93 -2.98 -2.85
N ILE A 105 -1.57 -1.83 -3.11
CA ILE A 105 -1.06 -0.51 -2.71
C ILE A 105 -1.50 -0.21 -1.28
N LEU A 106 -0.54 -0.23 -0.36
CA LEU A 106 -0.74 0.05 1.07
C LEU A 106 -0.18 1.42 1.43
N LEU A 107 -0.64 1.95 2.56
CA LEU A 107 -0.12 3.18 3.16
C LEU A 107 0.60 2.86 4.47
N GLY A 108 1.77 3.48 4.69
CA GLY A 108 2.62 3.24 5.86
C GLY A 108 2.07 3.79 7.19
N ASP A 109 0.90 4.39 7.16
CA ASP A 109 0.20 5.00 8.28
C ASP A 109 -1.17 4.36 8.59
N MET A 110 -1.41 3.14 8.08
CA MET A 110 -2.64 2.38 8.29
C MET A 110 -2.38 1.03 8.99
N PRO A 111 -1.99 1.02 10.27
CA PRO A 111 -1.56 -0.21 10.97
C PRO A 111 -2.71 -1.14 11.38
N TRP A 112 -3.97 -0.70 11.27
CA TRP A 112 -5.14 -1.41 11.81
C TRP A 112 -5.91 -2.25 10.81
N ILE A 113 -5.41 -2.40 9.58
CA ILE A 113 -6.02 -3.28 8.57
C ILE A 113 -5.88 -4.73 9.05
N GLN A 114 -7.01 -5.44 9.15
CA GLN A 114 -7.03 -6.79 9.68
C GLN A 114 -6.47 -7.82 8.69
N PRO A 115 -5.73 -8.83 9.15
CA PRO A 115 -5.22 -9.91 8.29
C PRO A 115 -6.31 -10.62 7.48
N ALA A 116 -7.50 -10.81 8.07
CA ALA A 116 -8.63 -11.43 7.38
C ALA A 116 -9.13 -10.59 6.20
N THR A 117 -9.12 -9.25 6.34
CA THR A 117 -9.44 -8.32 5.25
C THR A 117 -8.44 -8.45 4.12
N LEU A 118 -7.14 -8.43 4.43
CA LEU A 118 -6.09 -8.62 3.40
C LEU A 118 -6.25 -9.95 2.67
N ALA A 119 -6.47 -11.05 3.41
CA ALA A 119 -6.68 -12.37 2.81
C ALA A 119 -7.91 -12.40 1.88
N GLN A 120 -9.01 -11.76 2.29
CA GLN A 120 -10.22 -11.66 1.46
C GLN A 120 -9.96 -10.91 0.16
N LEU A 121 -9.26 -9.77 0.22
CA LEU A 121 -8.95 -8.95 -0.96
C LEU A 121 -7.98 -9.67 -1.90
N ILE A 122 -6.95 -10.34 -1.35
CA ILE A 122 -5.98 -11.14 -2.11
C ILE A 122 -6.69 -12.25 -2.87
N ALA A 123 -7.65 -12.94 -2.25
CA ALA A 123 -8.41 -14.01 -2.90
C ALA A 123 -9.25 -13.52 -4.09
N MET A 124 -9.58 -12.24 -4.15
CA MET A 124 -10.34 -11.60 -5.24
C MET A 124 -9.44 -10.98 -6.32
N ALA A 125 -8.12 -10.99 -6.11
CA ALA A 125 -7.17 -10.38 -7.03
C ALA A 125 -7.04 -11.20 -8.33
N GLY A 126 -6.55 -10.54 -9.37
CA GLY A 126 -6.26 -11.16 -10.66
C GLY A 126 -5.52 -10.16 -11.55
N THR A 127 -5.01 -10.65 -12.68
CA THR A 127 -4.19 -9.84 -13.59
C THR A 127 -4.93 -8.68 -14.25
N GLU A 128 -6.26 -8.79 -14.40
CA GLU A 128 -7.09 -7.85 -15.20
C GLU A 128 -8.20 -7.18 -14.39
N CYS A 129 -8.13 -7.21 -13.07
CA CYS A 129 -9.11 -6.55 -12.21
C CYS A 129 -8.43 -5.58 -11.24
N ILE A 130 -9.23 -4.64 -10.73
CA ILE A 130 -8.85 -3.75 -9.65
C ILE A 130 -9.77 -4.06 -8.46
N VAL A 131 -9.22 -4.38 -7.30
CA VAL A 131 -9.99 -4.70 -6.09
C VAL A 131 -9.92 -3.53 -5.11
N VAL A 132 -11.08 -3.02 -4.72
CA VAL A 132 -11.22 -1.89 -3.78
C VAL A 132 -12.06 -2.34 -2.60
N PRO A 133 -11.52 -2.35 -1.37
CA PRO A 133 -12.34 -2.61 -0.19
C PRO A 133 -13.30 -1.45 0.07
N THR A 134 -14.49 -1.77 0.57
CA THR A 134 -15.45 -0.78 1.05
C THR A 134 -15.89 -1.13 2.47
N TYR A 135 -16.05 -0.12 3.30
CA TYR A 135 -16.63 -0.23 4.63
C TYR A 135 -17.80 0.74 4.74
N LYS A 136 -19.01 0.23 4.96
CA LYS A 136 -20.26 1.02 4.95
C LYS A 136 -20.43 1.86 3.69
N GLY A 137 -20.00 1.31 2.54
CA GLY A 137 -20.06 1.98 1.25
C GLY A 137 -18.91 2.94 0.95
N GLU A 138 -18.03 3.24 1.90
CA GLU A 138 -16.87 4.11 1.70
C GLU A 138 -15.65 3.29 1.23
N PRO A 139 -14.99 3.67 0.11
CA PRO A 139 -13.80 2.98 -0.38
C PRO A 139 -12.57 3.28 0.48
N GLY A 140 -11.76 2.25 0.73
CA GLY A 140 -10.55 2.33 1.56
C GLY A 140 -9.33 1.68 0.94
N HIS A 141 -8.37 1.36 1.79
CA HIS A 141 -7.11 0.70 1.45
C HIS A 141 -7.00 -0.69 2.08
N PRO A 142 -6.14 -1.58 1.50
CA PRO A 142 -5.36 -1.41 0.27
C PRO A 142 -6.22 -1.52 -0.98
N VAL A 143 -5.77 -0.86 -2.05
CA VAL A 143 -6.32 -1.10 -3.39
C VAL A 143 -5.38 -2.05 -4.12
N ILE A 144 -5.92 -3.12 -4.70
CA ILE A 144 -5.13 -4.11 -5.44
C ILE A 144 -5.32 -3.89 -6.94
N PHE A 145 -4.22 -3.72 -7.65
CA PHE A 145 -4.20 -3.55 -9.11
C PHE A 145 -3.59 -4.78 -9.78
N GLY A 146 -4.33 -5.39 -10.69
CA GLY A 146 -3.83 -6.44 -11.56
C GLY A 146 -2.64 -5.98 -12.40
N ARG A 147 -1.79 -6.91 -12.81
CA ARG A 147 -0.56 -6.62 -13.56
C ARG A 147 -0.81 -5.83 -14.85
N HIS A 148 -1.98 -6.01 -15.45
CA HIS A 148 -2.41 -5.27 -16.63
C HIS A 148 -2.34 -3.75 -16.46
N PHE A 149 -2.59 -3.24 -15.25
CA PHE A 149 -2.63 -1.79 -14.94
C PHE A 149 -1.28 -1.20 -14.53
N TRP A 150 -0.23 -2.02 -14.35
CA TRP A 150 1.07 -1.54 -13.88
C TRP A 150 1.73 -0.52 -14.82
N PRO A 151 1.65 -0.65 -16.17
CA PRO A 151 2.18 0.39 -17.06
C PRO A 151 1.59 1.77 -16.82
N GLU A 152 0.30 1.87 -16.51
CA GLU A 152 -0.34 3.15 -16.18
C GLU A 152 0.09 3.67 -14.81
N LEU A 153 0.23 2.78 -13.81
CA LEU A 153 0.75 3.15 -12.49
C LEU A 153 2.20 3.67 -12.56
N THR A 154 3.04 3.11 -13.43
CA THR A 154 4.42 3.58 -13.63
C THR A 154 4.51 4.93 -14.34
N ALA A 155 3.46 5.35 -15.03
CA ALA A 155 3.38 6.63 -15.72
C ALA A 155 2.82 7.76 -14.83
N LEU A 156 2.46 7.47 -13.58
CA LEU A 156 1.88 8.46 -12.66
C LEU A 156 2.89 9.51 -12.23
N GLY A 157 2.37 10.70 -11.91
CA GLY A 157 3.13 11.82 -11.37
C GLY A 157 2.24 12.76 -10.56
N GLY A 158 2.85 13.74 -9.88
CA GLY A 158 2.13 14.70 -9.05
C GLY A 158 1.41 14.05 -7.86
N ASP A 159 0.34 14.71 -7.39
CA ASP A 159 -0.38 14.32 -6.18
C ASP A 159 -1.57 13.38 -6.40
N SER A 160 -1.92 13.09 -7.66
CA SER A 160 -3.16 12.38 -8.00
C SER A 160 -3.19 10.90 -7.59
N GLY A 161 -2.04 10.29 -7.33
CA GLY A 161 -1.91 8.88 -6.96
C GLY A 161 -2.61 7.95 -7.95
N ALA A 162 -3.01 6.75 -7.49
CA ALA A 162 -3.68 5.74 -8.33
C ALA A 162 -5.15 6.07 -8.65
N LYS A 163 -5.72 7.15 -8.10
CA LYS A 163 -7.13 7.54 -8.33
C LYS A 163 -7.47 7.74 -9.80
N VAL A 164 -6.50 8.24 -10.58
CA VAL A 164 -6.68 8.45 -12.03
C VAL A 164 -6.91 7.12 -12.75
N VAL A 165 -6.12 6.09 -12.41
CA VAL A 165 -6.26 4.76 -12.99
C VAL A 165 -7.59 4.12 -12.57
N LEU A 166 -7.99 4.26 -11.29
CA LEU A 166 -9.30 3.80 -10.81
C LEU A 166 -10.46 4.42 -11.60
N GLN A 167 -10.39 5.71 -11.91
CA GLN A 167 -11.44 6.41 -12.65
C GLN A 167 -11.48 5.99 -14.12
N ALA A 168 -10.32 5.81 -14.75
CA ALA A 168 -10.22 5.39 -16.14
C ALA A 168 -10.78 3.96 -16.36
N HIS A 169 -10.63 3.09 -15.33
CA HIS A 169 -11.03 1.68 -15.42
C HIS A 169 -12.21 1.33 -14.50
N ALA A 170 -13.09 2.27 -14.23
CA ALA A 170 -14.23 2.07 -13.32
C ALA A 170 -15.06 0.78 -13.58
N PRO A 171 -15.29 0.32 -14.83
CA PRO A 171 -16.00 -0.93 -15.09
C PRO A 171 -15.27 -2.21 -14.64
N THR A 172 -13.94 -2.18 -14.48
CA THR A 172 -13.14 -3.34 -14.05
C THR A 172 -12.90 -3.35 -12.53
N VAL A 173 -13.41 -2.35 -11.80
CA VAL A 173 -13.25 -2.24 -10.36
C VAL A 173 -14.23 -3.17 -9.64
N LEU A 174 -13.67 -4.14 -8.90
CA LEU A 174 -14.40 -4.99 -7.97
C LEU A 174 -14.44 -4.33 -6.60
N ARG A 175 -15.63 -3.92 -6.16
CA ARG A 175 -15.84 -3.39 -4.81
C ARG A 175 -16.16 -4.54 -3.87
N VAL A 176 -15.37 -4.67 -2.80
CA VAL A 176 -15.50 -5.74 -1.81
C VAL A 176 -15.89 -5.12 -0.48
N GLU A 177 -17.12 -5.35 -0.05
CA GLU A 177 -17.57 -4.90 1.27
C GLU A 177 -16.91 -5.74 2.36
N VAL A 178 -16.31 -5.06 3.34
CA VAL A 178 -15.63 -5.68 4.48
C VAL A 178 -16.18 -5.11 5.79
N SER A 179 -16.05 -5.85 6.88
CA SER A 179 -16.46 -5.39 8.21
C SER A 179 -15.34 -4.68 8.99
N ASP A 180 -14.26 -4.31 8.31
CA ASP A 180 -13.05 -3.75 8.88
C ASP A 180 -12.97 -2.24 8.67
N ALA A 181 -13.21 -1.46 9.73
CA ALA A 181 -13.05 -0.01 9.69
C ALA A 181 -11.58 0.45 9.52
N GLY A 182 -10.62 -0.45 9.76
CA GLY A 182 -9.19 -0.19 9.59
C GLY A 182 -8.81 0.23 8.16
N ILE A 183 -9.60 -0.16 7.16
CA ILE A 183 -9.38 0.23 5.76
C ILE A 183 -9.54 1.74 5.49
N LEU A 184 -10.20 2.46 6.40
CA LEU A 184 -10.43 3.91 6.33
C LEU A 184 -9.62 4.70 7.36
N ARG A 185 -8.85 3.98 8.21
CA ARG A 185 -8.20 4.61 9.36
C ARG A 185 -6.72 4.84 9.10
N ASP A 186 -6.38 6.06 8.70
CA ASP A 186 -5.01 6.55 8.58
C ASP A 186 -4.63 7.46 9.78
N VAL A 187 -3.34 7.60 10.03
CA VAL A 187 -2.80 8.49 11.06
C VAL A 187 -2.31 9.77 10.40
N ASP A 188 -3.14 10.80 10.36
CA ASP A 188 -2.79 12.11 9.81
C ASP A 188 -2.37 13.15 10.86
N THR A 189 -2.82 12.95 12.10
CA THR A 189 -2.51 13.83 13.24
C THR A 189 -2.12 13.02 14.47
N PRO A 190 -1.39 13.58 15.45
CA PRO A 190 -1.09 12.90 16.70
C PRO A 190 -2.31 12.37 17.45
N ALA A 191 -3.45 13.06 17.38
CA ALA A 191 -4.69 12.62 18.01
C ALA A 191 -5.28 11.33 17.38
N ALA A 192 -4.90 10.98 16.16
CA ALA A 192 -5.35 9.77 15.47
C ALA A 192 -4.56 8.51 15.87
N LEU A 193 -3.53 8.62 16.70
CA LEU A 193 -2.77 7.47 17.19
C LEU A 193 -3.57 6.56 18.14
N GLY A 194 -4.63 7.07 18.78
CA GLY A 194 -5.49 6.27 19.66
C GLY A 194 -5.94 7.03 20.88
#